data_da89ee199c8bd1c6b026055c2c10c71f
#
_entry.id   da89ee199c8bd1c6b026055c2c10c71f
#
_cell.length_a   1.000
_cell.length_b   1.000
_cell.length_c   1.000
_cell.angle_alpha   90.00
_cell.angle_beta   90.00
_cell.angle_gamma   90.00
#
_symmetry.space_group_name_H-M   'P 1'
#
loop_
_entity.id
_entity.type
_entity.pdbx_description
1 polymer ?
#
loop_
_entity_poly.entity_id
_entity_poly.type
_entity_poly.pdbx_seq_one_letter_code
_entity_poly.pdbx_strand_id
1 'polypeptide(L)'
;MRVMHLTCDVAIIGGAFSGAATALLLKRRNPALHVVIIEKSEAFDRKVGESTTEVSSCFLTRVLGLTNYLGHHQLAKQGLRMWFARSEDEKFDECAELGARFNSRMPGFQVDRATLDKHVLALAVAAGCELIRPAKVVKFELGGAGSSLLELIEGGESRQVLARWIVDASGRAAIIARKRGYMQAMPEHPVNSLWARFTGVADWDSIALREKFPKWAAATVAARGWATNHLCGPGWWVWIIPLKGGDVSVGLVYDERLFTPPEGTGIGARILAHCREHPIGREILADAKVIEGDERAFSQLTYRVTQVMCDGWACVGDAAGFIDPLYSPGLDFCSFTAQSVANAVADACAGKCVDIRDYNRRFAFCFQSWFDCIYRDKYFYIGDAEIMAAALLMDVATYHLGPVKQVYSDPATMFGAFPFDGFAGRVAAKFIAFYNRRLVAIARKRIAAGTYGARNAKWRLLIPGFTHEPKQSGRLLFSGIRRWLWMEIKSLWLRKKPSQPAEAVVKNPADAETERAATK
;
A
#
# COMPACT_ATOMS: atom_id res chain seq x y z
N MET A 1 -36.59 18.63 21.17
CA MET A 1 -36.13 18.34 19.79
C MET A 1 -36.53 16.93 19.42
N ARG A 2 -37.25 16.76 18.30
CA ARG A 2 -37.63 15.43 17.81
C ARG A 2 -36.38 14.82 17.17
N VAL A 3 -35.77 13.81 17.80
CA VAL A 3 -34.65 13.07 17.19
C VAL A 3 -35.21 12.32 15.98
N MET A 4 -34.72 12.64 14.78
CA MET A 4 -35.10 11.89 13.58
C MET A 4 -34.41 10.52 13.62
N HIS A 5 -35.23 9.47 13.62
CA HIS A 5 -34.76 8.10 13.58
C HIS A 5 -34.82 7.57 12.15
N LEU A 6 -33.66 7.12 11.61
CA LEU A 6 -33.59 6.38 10.36
C LEU A 6 -33.28 4.91 10.67
N THR A 7 -34.02 4.00 10.03
CA THR A 7 -33.73 2.56 10.15
C THR A 7 -33.22 2.01 8.81
N CYS A 8 -32.16 1.21 8.83
CA CYS A 8 -31.59 0.63 7.62
C CYS A 8 -31.07 -0.80 7.88
N ASP A 9 -30.81 -1.54 6.80
CA ASP A 9 -30.16 -2.85 6.90
C ASP A 9 -28.66 -2.68 7.19
N VAL A 10 -27.98 -1.76 6.46
CA VAL A 10 -26.52 -1.57 6.58
C VAL A 10 -26.20 -0.09 6.65
N ALA A 11 -25.52 0.33 7.71
CA ALA A 11 -24.91 1.66 7.80
C ALA A 11 -23.39 1.56 7.57
N ILE A 12 -22.87 2.35 6.65
CA ILE A 12 -21.44 2.39 6.30
C ILE A 12 -20.83 3.70 6.76
N ILE A 13 -19.82 3.62 7.62
CA ILE A 13 -19.13 4.80 8.17
C ILE A 13 -17.90 5.10 7.31
N GLY A 14 -17.99 6.15 6.50
CA GLY A 14 -17.00 6.57 5.51
C GLY A 14 -17.43 6.24 4.09
N GLY A 15 -17.56 7.29 3.26
CA GLY A 15 -17.99 7.21 1.87
C GLY A 15 -16.84 7.19 0.85
N ALA A 16 -15.57 7.14 1.29
CA ALA A 16 -14.42 7.00 0.41
C ALA A 16 -14.37 5.59 -0.22
N PHE A 17 -13.31 5.29 -0.98
CA PHE A 17 -13.22 4.10 -1.83
C PHE A 17 -13.73 2.81 -1.18
N SER A 18 -13.23 2.44 0.01
CA SER A 18 -13.60 1.16 0.65
C SER A 18 -15.08 1.09 1.01
N GLY A 19 -15.63 2.16 1.58
CA GLY A 19 -17.04 2.20 1.97
C GLY A 19 -17.97 2.27 0.76
N ALA A 20 -17.67 3.13 -0.21
CA ALA A 20 -18.46 3.26 -1.43
C ALA A 20 -18.44 1.97 -2.28
N ALA A 21 -17.26 1.30 -2.39
CA ALA A 21 -17.16 0.02 -3.08
C ALA A 21 -17.99 -1.06 -2.35
N THR A 22 -17.89 -1.15 -1.02
CA THR A 22 -18.70 -2.10 -0.23
C THR A 22 -20.20 -1.85 -0.41
N ALA A 23 -20.63 -0.58 -0.36
CA ALA A 23 -22.03 -0.20 -0.59
C ALA A 23 -22.54 -0.61 -1.97
N LEU A 24 -21.76 -0.30 -3.02
CA LEU A 24 -22.08 -0.68 -4.39
C LEU A 24 -22.21 -2.20 -4.55
N LEU A 25 -21.31 -2.96 -3.96
CA LEU A 25 -21.32 -4.43 -4.01
C LEU A 25 -22.52 -5.02 -3.25
N LEU A 26 -22.88 -4.47 -2.10
CA LEU A 26 -24.09 -4.83 -1.35
C LEU A 26 -25.34 -4.65 -2.22
N LYS A 27 -25.50 -3.48 -2.84
CA LYS A 27 -26.66 -3.17 -3.71
C LYS A 27 -26.70 -4.06 -4.95
N ARG A 28 -25.55 -4.37 -5.55
CA ARG A 28 -25.48 -5.30 -6.70
C ARG A 28 -25.86 -6.73 -6.32
N ARG A 29 -25.46 -7.17 -5.12
CA ARG A 29 -25.78 -8.51 -4.62
C ARG A 29 -27.24 -8.65 -4.18
N ASN A 30 -27.78 -7.63 -3.52
CA ASN A 30 -29.17 -7.56 -3.10
C ASN A 30 -29.71 -6.12 -3.23
N PRO A 31 -30.37 -5.79 -4.35
CA PRO A 31 -30.93 -4.45 -4.58
C PRO A 31 -31.96 -4.00 -3.54
N ALA A 32 -32.59 -4.93 -2.82
CA ALA A 32 -33.62 -4.62 -1.81
C ALA A 32 -33.03 -4.09 -0.48
N LEU A 33 -31.72 -4.29 -0.23
CA LEU A 33 -31.10 -3.79 0.99
C LEU A 33 -31.18 -2.25 1.08
N HIS A 34 -31.62 -1.75 2.22
CA HIS A 34 -31.49 -0.33 2.56
C HIS A 34 -30.08 -0.08 3.10
N VAL A 35 -29.21 0.51 2.26
CA VAL A 35 -27.81 0.81 2.58
C VAL A 35 -27.65 2.32 2.71
N VAL A 36 -27.16 2.75 3.88
CA VAL A 36 -26.92 4.16 4.22
C VAL A 36 -25.40 4.39 4.32
N ILE A 37 -24.87 5.36 3.57
CA ILE A 37 -23.46 5.77 3.63
C ILE A 37 -23.40 7.09 4.41
N ILE A 38 -22.56 7.15 5.44
CA ILE A 38 -22.35 8.32 6.28
C ILE A 38 -20.94 8.85 6.04
N GLU A 39 -20.82 10.04 5.43
CA GLU A 39 -19.52 10.65 5.11
C GLU A 39 -19.38 12.01 5.79
N LYS A 40 -18.29 12.17 6.53
CA LYS A 40 -18.05 13.40 7.32
C LYS A 40 -17.58 14.58 6.50
N SER A 41 -16.90 14.33 5.37
CA SER A 41 -16.28 15.37 4.55
C SER A 41 -17.26 15.89 3.52
N GLU A 42 -17.36 17.19 3.34
CA GLU A 42 -18.19 17.83 2.31
C GLU A 42 -17.69 17.51 0.90
N ALA A 43 -16.36 17.42 0.72
CA ALA A 43 -15.71 16.95 -0.50
C ALA A 43 -14.58 15.99 -0.15
N PHE A 44 -14.20 15.12 -1.06
CA PHE A 44 -13.00 14.31 -0.87
C PHE A 44 -11.76 15.13 -1.20
N ASP A 45 -10.81 15.09 -0.28
CA ASP A 45 -9.52 15.71 -0.41
C ASP A 45 -8.51 14.77 -1.10
N ARG A 46 -7.43 15.33 -1.61
CA ARG A 46 -6.28 14.60 -2.11
C ARG A 46 -5.62 13.82 -0.97
N LYS A 47 -5.25 12.59 -1.25
CA LYS A 47 -4.65 11.69 -0.24
C LYS A 47 -3.83 10.59 -0.89
N VAL A 48 -2.95 9.99 -0.10
CA VAL A 48 -2.12 8.84 -0.49
C VAL A 48 -2.96 7.61 -0.89
N GLY A 49 -2.32 6.63 -1.54
CA GLY A 49 -2.95 5.44 -2.10
C GLY A 49 -3.28 5.64 -3.58
N GLU A 50 -2.36 6.27 -4.31
CA GLU A 50 -2.50 6.78 -5.67
C GLU A 50 -1.94 5.85 -6.74
N SER A 51 -1.51 4.66 -6.37
CA SER A 51 -0.98 3.66 -7.30
C SER A 51 -1.68 2.33 -7.09
N THR A 52 -2.12 1.70 -8.19
CA THR A 52 -2.72 0.37 -8.17
C THR A 52 -1.70 -0.72 -8.47
N THR A 53 -2.06 -1.93 -8.14
CA THR A 53 -1.41 -3.18 -8.57
C THR A 53 -2.30 -3.87 -9.60
N GLU A 54 -1.89 -5.04 -10.09
CA GLU A 54 -2.71 -5.87 -10.97
C GLU A 54 -3.99 -6.36 -10.27
N VAL A 55 -3.93 -6.69 -8.98
CA VAL A 55 -5.09 -7.15 -8.18
C VAL A 55 -6.12 -6.03 -8.05
N SER A 56 -5.72 -4.87 -7.54
CA SER A 56 -6.65 -3.73 -7.40
C SER A 56 -7.13 -3.21 -8.75
N SER A 57 -6.32 -3.26 -9.81
CA SER A 57 -6.76 -2.92 -11.16
C SER A 57 -7.81 -3.90 -11.70
N CYS A 58 -7.67 -5.20 -11.41
CA CYS A 58 -8.68 -6.22 -11.72
C CYS A 58 -10.00 -5.91 -10.99
N PHE A 59 -9.94 -5.57 -9.71
CA PHE A 59 -11.12 -5.19 -8.94
C PHE A 59 -11.81 -3.94 -9.52
N LEU A 60 -11.04 -2.88 -9.77
CA LEU A 60 -11.57 -1.66 -10.36
C LEU A 60 -12.22 -1.90 -11.72
N THR A 61 -11.56 -2.64 -12.62
CA THR A 61 -12.03 -2.83 -14.00
C THR A 61 -13.10 -3.91 -14.12
N ARG A 62 -12.93 -5.06 -13.47
CA ARG A 62 -13.77 -6.25 -13.67
C ARG A 62 -14.89 -6.34 -12.65
N VAL A 63 -14.64 -5.96 -11.40
CA VAL A 63 -15.64 -6.04 -10.33
C VAL A 63 -16.46 -4.76 -10.26
N LEU A 64 -15.82 -3.59 -10.21
CA LEU A 64 -16.54 -2.31 -10.13
C LEU A 64 -16.99 -1.79 -11.51
N GLY A 65 -16.40 -2.25 -12.62
CA GLY A 65 -16.79 -1.86 -13.98
C GLY A 65 -16.23 -0.50 -14.41
N LEU A 66 -15.07 -0.07 -13.87
CA LEU A 66 -14.52 1.26 -14.07
C LEU A 66 -13.58 1.40 -15.27
N THR A 67 -13.56 0.45 -16.21
CA THR A 67 -12.60 0.45 -17.32
C THR A 67 -12.60 1.77 -18.10
N ASN A 68 -13.77 2.26 -18.52
CA ASN A 68 -13.87 3.51 -19.28
C ASN A 68 -13.47 4.72 -18.44
N TYR A 69 -13.91 4.77 -17.18
CA TYR A 69 -13.55 5.85 -16.27
C TYR A 69 -12.02 5.93 -16.08
N LEU A 70 -11.37 4.80 -15.79
CA LEU A 70 -9.93 4.75 -15.58
C LEU A 70 -9.16 5.17 -16.84
N GLY A 71 -9.57 4.70 -18.01
CA GLY A 71 -8.94 5.06 -19.28
C GLY A 71 -9.03 6.55 -19.61
N HIS A 72 -10.14 7.21 -19.25
CA HIS A 72 -10.36 8.62 -19.55
C HIS A 72 -9.87 9.58 -18.45
N HIS A 73 -9.91 9.16 -17.19
CA HIS A 73 -9.72 10.07 -16.05
C HIS A 73 -8.50 9.76 -15.19
N GLN A 74 -7.80 8.64 -15.42
CA GLN A 74 -6.62 8.26 -14.66
C GLN A 74 -5.44 8.00 -15.59
N LEU A 75 -4.22 7.90 -15.05
CA LEU A 75 -3.02 7.63 -15.83
C LEU A 75 -2.73 6.12 -15.85
N ALA A 76 -2.40 5.58 -17.03
CA ALA A 76 -1.93 4.19 -17.13
C ALA A 76 -0.59 4.01 -16.41
N LYS A 77 -0.46 2.94 -15.62
CA LYS A 77 0.76 2.60 -14.91
C LYS A 77 1.51 1.47 -15.62
N GLN A 78 2.83 1.64 -15.79
CA GLN A 78 3.72 0.67 -16.42
C GLN A 78 4.65 -0.02 -15.40
N GLY A 79 4.03 -0.63 -14.38
CA GLY A 79 4.74 -1.35 -13.34
C GLY A 79 5.45 -0.43 -12.35
N LEU A 80 6.55 -0.92 -11.79
CA LEU A 80 7.40 -0.21 -10.85
C LEU A 80 8.88 -0.25 -11.26
N ARG A 81 9.65 0.75 -10.80
CA ARG A 81 11.10 0.84 -10.95
C ARG A 81 11.74 1.22 -9.64
N MET A 82 12.93 0.70 -9.39
CA MET A 82 13.73 1.03 -8.22
C MET A 82 15.11 1.50 -8.66
N TRP A 83 15.57 2.57 -8.05
CA TRP A 83 16.82 3.25 -8.35
C TRP A 83 17.69 3.28 -7.09
N PHE A 84 18.96 2.95 -7.27
CA PHE A 84 19.93 2.86 -6.18
C PHE A 84 21.19 3.63 -6.58
N ALA A 85 21.73 4.39 -5.64
CA ALA A 85 23.02 5.03 -5.77
C ALA A 85 23.98 4.46 -4.73
N ARG A 86 25.26 4.38 -5.08
CA ARG A 86 26.32 3.99 -4.16
C ARG A 86 26.75 5.15 -3.27
N SER A 87 26.73 6.37 -3.84
CA SER A 87 27.02 7.64 -3.17
C SER A 87 26.25 8.78 -3.84
N GLU A 88 26.21 9.92 -3.18
CA GLU A 88 25.60 11.15 -3.72
C GLU A 88 26.33 11.68 -4.97
N ASP A 89 27.63 11.40 -5.11
CA ASP A 89 28.46 11.81 -6.24
C ASP A 89 28.33 10.89 -7.46
N GLU A 90 27.55 9.80 -7.37
CA GLU A 90 27.32 8.90 -8.49
C GLU A 90 26.63 9.65 -9.63
N LYS A 91 26.94 9.29 -10.89
CA LYS A 91 26.27 9.88 -12.04
C LYS A 91 24.87 9.29 -12.21
N PHE A 92 23.95 10.11 -12.73
CA PHE A 92 22.57 9.72 -13.00
C PHE A 92 22.45 8.38 -13.77
N ASP A 93 23.21 8.24 -14.86
CA ASP A 93 23.16 7.06 -15.74
C ASP A 93 23.96 5.85 -15.22
N GLU A 94 24.71 6.03 -14.14
CA GLU A 94 25.46 4.98 -13.46
C GLU A 94 24.67 4.35 -12.30
N CYS A 95 23.60 4.96 -11.82
CA CYS A 95 22.74 4.42 -10.79
C CYS A 95 22.20 3.03 -11.17
N ALA A 96 22.12 2.10 -10.22
CA ALA A 96 21.54 0.80 -10.47
C ALA A 96 20.03 0.90 -10.67
N GLU A 97 19.50 0.15 -11.64
CA GLU A 97 18.09 0.14 -12.03
C GLU A 97 17.50 -1.28 -11.93
N LEU A 98 16.41 -1.41 -11.18
CA LEU A 98 15.55 -2.59 -11.19
C LEU A 98 14.20 -2.20 -11.81
N GLY A 99 13.73 -2.95 -12.81
CA GLY A 99 12.45 -2.59 -13.42
C GLY A 99 12.10 -3.44 -14.63
N ALA A 100 11.09 -3.00 -15.37
CA ALA A 100 10.65 -3.66 -16.59
C ALA A 100 11.44 -3.20 -17.81
N ARG A 101 11.79 -4.14 -18.70
CA ARG A 101 12.38 -3.85 -20.02
C ARG A 101 11.32 -3.46 -21.03
N PHE A 102 10.13 -4.03 -20.93
CA PHE A 102 9.00 -3.78 -21.82
C PHE A 102 7.80 -3.30 -21.01
N ASN A 103 6.87 -2.62 -21.66
CA ASN A 103 5.62 -2.21 -21.02
C ASN A 103 4.83 -3.43 -20.50
N SER A 104 4.11 -3.23 -19.40
CA SER A 104 3.23 -4.24 -18.84
C SER A 104 2.09 -4.57 -19.79
N ARG A 105 1.74 -5.86 -19.88
CA ARG A 105 0.55 -6.33 -20.60
C ARG A 105 -0.67 -6.43 -19.69
N MET A 106 -0.50 -6.20 -18.40
CA MET A 106 -1.58 -6.17 -17.42
C MET A 106 -1.94 -4.73 -17.08
N PRO A 107 -3.22 -4.44 -16.82
CA PRO A 107 -3.63 -3.09 -16.46
C PRO A 107 -3.05 -2.69 -15.11
N GLY A 108 -2.60 -1.46 -15.03
CA GLY A 108 -2.23 -0.74 -13.83
C GLY A 108 -2.59 0.72 -14.01
N PHE A 109 -2.86 1.42 -12.92
CA PHE A 109 -3.26 2.83 -12.96
C PHE A 109 -2.59 3.61 -11.85
N GLN A 110 -2.20 4.85 -12.16
CA GLN A 110 -1.92 5.89 -11.18
C GLN A 110 -3.22 6.68 -11.03
N VAL A 111 -3.74 6.80 -9.82
CA VAL A 111 -5.09 7.29 -9.57
C VAL A 111 -5.09 8.50 -8.66
N ASP A 112 -5.79 9.56 -9.07
CA ASP A 112 -6.14 10.63 -8.15
C ASP A 112 -7.29 10.18 -7.26
N ARG A 113 -7.02 10.09 -5.96
CA ARG A 113 -7.96 9.54 -4.98
C ARG A 113 -9.17 10.44 -4.73
N ALA A 114 -9.03 11.74 -4.85
CA ALA A 114 -10.18 12.65 -4.70
C ALA A 114 -11.22 12.40 -5.79
N THR A 115 -10.77 12.23 -7.04
CA THR A 115 -11.65 11.98 -8.19
C THR A 115 -12.15 10.55 -8.24
N LEU A 116 -11.31 9.55 -7.94
CA LEU A 116 -11.72 8.14 -7.90
C LEU A 116 -12.75 7.88 -6.80
N ASP A 117 -12.49 8.35 -5.57
CA ASP A 117 -13.39 8.15 -4.44
C ASP A 117 -14.76 8.81 -4.69
N LYS A 118 -14.78 10.02 -5.26
CA LYS A 118 -16.00 10.71 -5.68
C LYS A 118 -16.79 9.90 -6.72
N HIS A 119 -16.10 9.34 -7.70
CA HIS A 119 -16.76 8.58 -8.76
C HIS A 119 -17.38 7.27 -8.22
N VAL A 120 -16.65 6.52 -7.39
CA VAL A 120 -17.17 5.27 -6.79
C VAL A 120 -18.35 5.55 -5.86
N LEU A 121 -18.31 6.64 -5.09
CA LEU A 121 -19.43 7.07 -4.26
C LEU A 121 -20.67 7.41 -5.12
N ALA A 122 -20.48 8.13 -6.22
CA ALA A 122 -21.59 8.44 -7.13
C ALA A 122 -22.22 7.17 -7.72
N LEU A 123 -21.43 6.15 -8.04
CA LEU A 123 -21.96 4.85 -8.49
C LEU A 123 -22.75 4.12 -7.39
N ALA A 124 -22.31 4.18 -6.13
CA ALA A 124 -23.05 3.60 -5.02
C ALA A 124 -24.40 4.30 -4.82
N VAL A 125 -24.44 5.63 -4.89
CA VAL A 125 -25.68 6.42 -4.82
C VAL A 125 -26.59 6.09 -6.00
N ALA A 126 -26.06 6.04 -7.22
CA ALA A 126 -26.82 5.67 -8.42
C ALA A 126 -27.39 4.23 -8.35
N ALA A 127 -26.74 3.33 -7.61
CA ALA A 127 -27.24 1.99 -7.34
C ALA A 127 -28.33 1.95 -6.24
N GLY A 128 -28.73 3.11 -5.66
CA GLY A 128 -29.79 3.23 -4.67
C GLY A 128 -29.29 3.18 -3.21
N CYS A 129 -28.03 3.53 -2.94
CA CYS A 129 -27.60 3.80 -1.56
C CYS A 129 -28.05 5.20 -1.14
N GLU A 130 -28.55 5.33 0.09
CA GLU A 130 -28.78 6.63 0.72
C GLU A 130 -27.45 7.23 1.19
N LEU A 131 -27.23 8.53 0.93
CA LEU A 131 -26.02 9.23 1.36
C LEU A 131 -26.38 10.33 2.35
N ILE A 132 -25.78 10.31 3.53
CA ILE A 132 -25.84 11.37 4.54
C ILE A 132 -24.47 12.06 4.55
N ARG A 133 -24.40 13.28 4.03
CA ARG A 133 -23.15 14.03 3.85
C ARG A 133 -23.39 15.54 3.79
N PRO A 134 -22.64 16.39 4.50
CA PRO A 134 -21.62 16.01 5.49
C PRO A 134 -22.26 15.57 6.81
N ALA A 135 -21.84 14.41 7.34
CA ALA A 135 -22.31 13.92 8.63
C ALA A 135 -21.22 13.16 9.37
N LYS A 136 -21.02 13.49 10.64
CA LYS A 136 -20.00 12.88 11.49
C LYS A 136 -20.64 11.93 12.51
N VAL A 137 -20.23 10.67 12.52
CA VAL A 137 -20.56 9.73 13.60
C VAL A 137 -19.83 10.19 14.86
N VAL A 138 -20.57 10.47 15.92
CA VAL A 138 -20.02 10.92 17.22
C VAL A 138 -20.11 9.84 18.29
N LYS A 139 -21.11 8.96 18.19
CA LYS A 139 -21.29 7.84 19.10
C LYS A 139 -21.85 6.64 18.37
N PHE A 140 -21.54 5.45 18.84
CA PHE A 140 -22.17 4.22 18.38
C PHE A 140 -22.33 3.22 19.53
N GLU A 141 -23.38 2.43 19.45
CA GLU A 141 -23.69 1.32 20.34
C GLU A 141 -23.91 0.08 19.46
N LEU A 142 -23.11 -0.97 19.71
CA LEU A 142 -23.15 -2.22 18.96
C LEU A 142 -24.03 -3.21 19.72
N GLY A 143 -25.19 -3.54 19.17
CA GLY A 143 -26.20 -4.36 19.82
C GLY A 143 -26.34 -5.80 19.29
N GLY A 144 -25.36 -6.30 18.51
CA GLY A 144 -25.48 -7.59 17.81
C GLY A 144 -26.43 -7.53 16.61
N ALA A 145 -26.74 -8.70 15.99
CA ALA A 145 -27.56 -8.75 14.78
C ALA A 145 -28.95 -8.14 14.99
N GLY A 146 -29.13 -6.92 14.56
CA GLY A 146 -30.45 -6.31 14.45
C GLY A 146 -30.66 -4.96 15.11
N SER A 147 -29.73 -4.44 15.91
CA SER A 147 -30.01 -3.21 16.67
C SER A 147 -28.81 -2.36 17.05
N SER A 148 -27.87 -2.14 16.14
CA SER A 148 -26.78 -1.20 16.38
C SER A 148 -27.24 0.23 16.13
N LEU A 149 -26.91 1.15 17.03
CA LEU A 149 -27.29 2.55 16.97
C LEU A 149 -26.10 3.43 16.67
N LEU A 150 -26.25 4.35 15.71
CA LEU A 150 -25.29 5.42 15.41
C LEU A 150 -25.92 6.78 15.74
N GLU A 151 -25.17 7.62 16.45
CA GLU A 151 -25.51 9.04 16.62
C GLU A 151 -24.61 9.87 15.70
N LEU A 152 -25.23 10.72 14.89
CA LEU A 152 -24.59 11.57 13.89
C LEU A 152 -24.82 13.04 14.21
N ILE A 153 -23.89 13.89 13.79
CA ILE A 153 -24.10 15.32 13.65
C ILE A 153 -24.14 15.65 12.16
N GLU A 154 -25.28 16.14 11.67
CA GLU A 154 -25.53 16.57 10.30
C GLU A 154 -26.01 18.03 10.34
N GLY A 155 -25.29 18.96 9.71
CA GLY A 155 -25.67 20.40 9.72
C GLY A 155 -25.76 21.01 11.13
N GLY A 156 -25.10 20.46 12.13
CA GLY A 156 -25.20 20.90 13.53
C GLY A 156 -26.32 20.23 14.34
N GLU A 157 -27.17 19.45 13.70
CA GLU A 157 -28.28 18.73 14.35
C GLU A 157 -27.91 17.27 14.64
N SER A 158 -28.47 16.73 15.73
CA SER A 158 -28.32 15.33 16.08
C SER A 158 -29.33 14.46 15.34
N ARG A 159 -28.85 13.40 14.70
CA ARG A 159 -29.64 12.39 14.01
C ARG A 159 -29.23 10.99 14.47
N GLN A 160 -30.16 10.06 14.53
CA GLN A 160 -29.93 8.68 14.91
C GLN A 160 -30.20 7.73 13.74
N VAL A 161 -29.29 6.76 13.54
CA VAL A 161 -29.45 5.69 12.55
C VAL A 161 -29.39 4.35 13.28
N LEU A 162 -30.47 3.58 13.17
CA LEU A 162 -30.57 2.21 13.65
C LEU A 162 -30.27 1.24 12.49
N ALA A 163 -29.26 0.41 12.63
CA ALA A 163 -28.79 -0.47 11.58
C ALA A 163 -28.68 -1.93 12.06
N ARG A 164 -29.01 -2.87 11.17
CA ARG A 164 -28.76 -4.30 11.42
C ARG A 164 -27.27 -4.61 11.38
N TRP A 165 -26.55 -3.95 10.46
CA TRP A 165 -25.10 -4.09 10.33
C TRP A 165 -24.44 -2.72 10.23
N ILE A 166 -23.27 -2.57 10.84
CA ILE A 166 -22.39 -1.41 10.66
C ILE A 166 -21.12 -1.88 9.94
N VAL A 167 -20.76 -1.17 8.86
CA VAL A 167 -19.47 -1.35 8.19
C VAL A 167 -18.58 -0.16 8.51
N ASP A 168 -17.49 -0.40 9.24
CA ASP A 168 -16.48 0.60 9.51
C ASP A 168 -15.52 0.72 8.31
N ALA A 169 -15.68 1.79 7.53
CA ALA A 169 -14.83 2.19 6.43
C ALA A 169 -14.14 3.54 6.72
N SER A 170 -13.94 3.86 8.01
CA SER A 170 -13.40 5.15 8.47
C SER A 170 -11.89 5.32 8.21
N GLY A 171 -11.26 4.38 7.48
CA GLY A 171 -9.84 4.39 7.16
C GLY A 171 -8.99 4.24 8.43
N ARG A 172 -7.86 4.95 8.51
CA ARG A 172 -6.95 4.88 9.67
C ARG A 172 -7.58 5.29 11.01
N ALA A 173 -8.75 5.95 11.00
CA ALA A 173 -9.48 6.21 12.24
C ALA A 173 -9.95 4.92 12.91
N ALA A 174 -10.30 3.87 12.12
CA ALA A 174 -10.67 2.54 12.58
C ALA A 174 -11.55 2.61 13.85
N ILE A 175 -12.64 3.40 13.76
CA ILE A 175 -13.34 3.91 14.95
C ILE A 175 -13.90 2.79 15.83
N ILE A 176 -14.41 1.71 15.21
CA ILE A 176 -14.90 0.56 15.95
C ILE A 176 -13.74 -0.22 16.58
N ALA A 177 -12.74 -0.58 15.77
CA ALA A 177 -11.62 -1.37 16.26
C ALA A 177 -10.83 -0.63 17.37
N ARG A 178 -10.64 0.68 17.23
CA ARG A 178 -9.97 1.51 18.25
C ARG A 178 -10.78 1.58 19.55
N LYS A 179 -12.08 1.87 19.48
CA LYS A 179 -12.96 1.96 20.66
C LYS A 179 -13.08 0.63 21.40
N ARG A 180 -13.00 -0.49 20.65
CA ARG A 180 -13.07 -1.85 21.21
C ARG A 180 -11.71 -2.41 21.67
N GLY A 181 -10.61 -1.68 21.48
CA GLY A 181 -9.26 -2.14 21.82
C GLY A 181 -8.71 -3.25 20.90
N TYR A 182 -9.28 -3.40 19.69
CA TYR A 182 -8.83 -4.41 18.72
C TYR A 182 -7.70 -3.93 17.82
N MET A 183 -7.48 -2.62 17.74
CA MET A 183 -6.37 -2.04 16.98
C MET A 183 -5.06 -2.16 17.78
N GLN A 184 -4.05 -2.78 17.18
CA GLN A 184 -2.74 -2.98 17.78
C GLN A 184 -1.64 -2.41 16.88
N ALA A 185 -0.79 -1.55 17.43
CA ALA A 185 0.43 -1.11 16.77
C ALA A 185 1.37 -2.31 16.54
N MET A 186 2.24 -2.19 15.55
CA MET A 186 3.27 -3.20 15.23
C MET A 186 4.67 -2.59 15.44
N PRO A 187 5.16 -2.51 16.68
CA PRO A 187 6.44 -1.86 17.00
C PRO A 187 7.64 -2.54 16.35
N GLU A 188 7.49 -3.80 15.92
CA GLU A 188 8.49 -4.51 15.13
C GLU A 188 8.68 -3.95 13.71
N HIS A 189 7.79 -3.03 13.26
CA HIS A 189 7.86 -2.36 11.96
C HIS A 189 7.53 -0.87 12.10
N PRO A 190 8.42 -0.08 12.73
CA PRO A 190 8.17 1.31 13.07
C PRO A 190 8.43 2.22 11.86
N VAL A 191 7.51 2.16 10.90
CA VAL A 191 7.61 2.87 9.63
C VAL A 191 6.81 4.16 9.68
N ASN A 192 7.43 5.23 9.18
CA ASN A 192 6.85 6.56 9.08
C ASN A 192 6.88 7.03 7.63
N SER A 193 6.06 8.04 7.29
CA SER A 193 6.10 8.66 5.96
C SER A 193 5.86 10.16 5.99
N LEU A 194 6.53 10.84 5.05
CA LEU A 194 6.27 12.21 4.63
C LEU A 194 5.73 12.16 3.21
N TRP A 195 4.73 12.94 2.90
CA TRP A 195 4.11 12.98 1.58
C TRP A 195 3.77 14.40 1.17
N ALA A 196 3.97 14.70 -0.11
CA ALA A 196 3.50 15.93 -0.74
C ALA A 196 3.25 15.71 -2.24
N ARG A 197 2.50 16.62 -2.87
CA ARG A 197 2.39 16.71 -4.32
C ARG A 197 3.25 17.84 -4.86
N PHE A 198 3.74 17.64 -6.08
CA PHE A 198 4.67 18.55 -6.75
C PHE A 198 4.26 18.81 -8.18
N THR A 199 4.57 20.01 -8.64
CA THR A 199 4.65 20.40 -10.05
C THR A 199 6.12 20.53 -10.48
N GLY A 200 6.40 20.66 -11.78
CA GLY A 200 7.76 20.88 -12.29
C GLY A 200 8.69 19.67 -12.19
N VAL A 201 8.16 18.48 -11.99
CA VAL A 201 8.92 17.22 -12.01
C VAL A 201 9.25 16.88 -13.47
N ALA A 202 10.52 16.56 -13.75
CA ALA A 202 10.97 16.26 -15.11
C ALA A 202 10.33 14.96 -15.64
N ASP A 203 9.96 14.98 -16.92
CA ASP A 203 9.49 13.77 -17.61
C ASP A 203 10.69 12.83 -17.85
N TRP A 204 10.60 11.62 -17.28
CA TRP A 204 11.60 10.56 -17.39
C TRP A 204 11.89 10.12 -18.82
N ASP A 205 10.93 10.29 -19.72
CA ASP A 205 11.02 9.88 -21.12
C ASP A 205 11.20 11.07 -22.08
N SER A 206 11.54 12.27 -21.53
CA SER A 206 11.75 13.49 -22.30
C SER A 206 12.92 13.36 -23.29
N ILE A 207 12.85 14.11 -24.39
CA ILE A 207 13.92 14.20 -25.38
C ILE A 207 15.20 14.68 -24.72
N ALA A 208 15.13 15.70 -23.86
CA ALA A 208 16.30 16.28 -23.18
C ALA A 208 17.07 15.24 -22.35
N LEU A 209 16.37 14.38 -21.57
CA LEU A 209 17.02 13.30 -20.82
C LEU A 209 17.60 12.23 -21.75
N ARG A 210 16.94 11.90 -22.85
CA ARG A 210 17.43 10.93 -23.84
C ARG A 210 18.70 11.40 -24.52
N GLU A 211 18.78 12.66 -24.85
CA GLU A 211 19.99 13.28 -25.47
C GLU A 211 21.13 13.39 -24.46
N LYS A 212 20.81 13.77 -23.19
CA LYS A 212 21.80 13.87 -22.12
C LYS A 212 22.36 12.51 -21.70
N PHE A 213 21.53 11.45 -21.69
CA PHE A 213 21.87 10.11 -21.24
C PHE A 213 21.46 8.99 -22.23
N PRO A 214 22.02 8.95 -23.45
CA PRO A 214 21.55 8.08 -24.53
C PRO A 214 21.67 6.59 -24.20
N LYS A 215 22.74 6.16 -23.52
CA LYS A 215 22.91 4.75 -23.09
C LYS A 215 21.89 4.33 -22.03
N TRP A 216 21.54 5.24 -21.14
CA TRP A 216 20.52 5.03 -20.14
C TRP A 216 19.13 4.94 -20.80
N ALA A 217 18.84 5.84 -21.73
CA ALA A 217 17.58 5.84 -22.47
C ALA A 217 17.37 4.55 -23.27
N ALA A 218 18.40 4.06 -23.96
CA ALA A 218 18.35 2.84 -24.77
C ALA A 218 18.26 1.54 -23.97
N ALA A 219 18.46 1.56 -22.64
CA ALA A 219 18.47 0.35 -21.82
C ALA A 219 17.10 -0.33 -21.69
N THR A 220 16.01 0.41 -21.88
CA THR A 220 14.62 -0.10 -21.83
C THR A 220 13.77 0.56 -22.90
N VAL A 221 12.76 -0.16 -23.37
CA VAL A 221 11.71 0.38 -24.25
C VAL A 221 10.41 0.64 -23.47
N ALA A 222 10.36 0.28 -22.18
CA ALA A 222 9.23 0.60 -21.32
C ALA A 222 9.27 2.09 -20.92
N ALA A 223 8.11 2.72 -20.89
CA ALA A 223 7.97 4.10 -20.44
C ALA A 223 8.31 4.22 -18.95
N ARG A 224 9.43 4.88 -18.63
CA ARG A 224 9.84 5.13 -17.23
C ARG A 224 8.91 6.13 -16.55
N GLY A 225 8.47 7.16 -17.28
CA GLY A 225 7.56 8.18 -16.78
C GLY A 225 6.18 7.65 -16.38
N TRP A 226 5.77 6.49 -16.89
CA TRP A 226 4.49 5.88 -16.54
C TRP A 226 4.60 4.80 -15.44
N ALA A 227 5.80 4.50 -14.97
CA ALA A 227 6.01 3.59 -13.84
C ALA A 227 5.84 4.34 -12.51
N THR A 228 5.58 3.59 -11.43
CA THR A 228 5.88 4.09 -10.09
C THR A 228 7.39 3.97 -9.87
N ASN A 229 8.08 5.09 -9.82
CA ASN A 229 9.52 5.13 -9.60
C ASN A 229 9.83 5.20 -8.10
N HIS A 230 10.84 4.46 -7.66
CA HIS A 230 11.27 4.42 -6.26
C HIS A 230 12.76 4.76 -6.19
N LEU A 231 13.12 5.76 -5.38
CA LEU A 231 14.51 5.92 -4.94
C LEU A 231 14.68 5.09 -3.68
N CYS A 232 15.76 4.32 -3.59
CA CYS A 232 15.99 3.38 -2.49
C CYS A 232 17.36 3.60 -1.84
N GLY A 233 17.37 3.67 -0.51
CA GLY A 233 18.58 3.79 0.29
C GLY A 233 18.48 3.04 1.62
N PRO A 234 19.53 3.07 2.44
CA PRO A 234 19.57 2.36 3.71
C PRO A 234 18.45 2.81 4.66
N GLY A 235 17.48 1.91 4.91
CA GLY A 235 16.37 2.17 5.84
C GLY A 235 15.25 3.05 5.31
N TRP A 236 15.28 3.47 4.05
CA TRP A 236 14.28 4.36 3.44
C TRP A 236 14.05 4.07 1.97
N TRP A 237 12.91 4.56 1.46
CA TRP A 237 12.61 4.64 0.04
C TRP A 237 11.66 5.81 -0.23
N VAL A 238 11.69 6.31 -1.47
CA VAL A 238 10.81 7.38 -1.93
C VAL A 238 9.97 6.84 -3.06
N TRP A 239 8.67 7.15 -3.10
CA TRP A 239 7.88 6.97 -4.32
C TRP A 239 7.81 8.27 -5.11
N ILE A 240 7.78 8.15 -6.44
CA ILE A 240 7.51 9.22 -7.40
C ILE A 240 6.41 8.69 -8.33
N ILE A 241 5.18 9.18 -8.16
CA ILE A 241 3.97 8.72 -8.83
C ILE A 241 3.42 9.85 -9.69
N PRO A 242 3.53 9.79 -11.02
CA PRO A 242 2.89 10.76 -11.89
C PRO A 242 1.38 10.57 -11.84
N LEU A 243 0.64 11.67 -11.90
CA LEU A 243 -0.82 11.66 -11.94
C LEU A 243 -1.32 12.32 -13.23
N LYS A 244 -2.56 12.01 -13.61
CA LYS A 244 -3.17 12.69 -14.74
C LYS A 244 -3.36 14.17 -14.41
N GLY A 245 -2.95 15.05 -15.31
CA GLY A 245 -2.97 16.50 -15.09
C GLY A 245 -1.61 17.13 -14.83
N GLY A 246 -0.57 16.31 -14.63
CA GLY A 246 0.83 16.78 -14.50
C GLY A 246 1.35 16.89 -13.08
N ASP A 247 0.46 16.75 -12.07
CA ASP A 247 0.89 16.64 -10.68
C ASP A 247 1.66 15.33 -10.46
N VAL A 248 2.65 15.37 -9.57
CA VAL A 248 3.40 14.18 -9.16
C VAL A 248 3.34 14.02 -7.66
N SER A 249 2.87 12.87 -7.20
CA SER A 249 2.90 12.49 -5.80
C SER A 249 4.28 11.97 -5.44
N VAL A 250 4.90 12.55 -4.41
CA VAL A 250 6.20 12.09 -3.89
C VAL A 250 6.09 11.88 -2.39
N GLY A 251 6.59 10.73 -1.93
CA GLY A 251 6.61 10.48 -0.50
C GLY A 251 7.83 9.68 -0.06
N LEU A 252 8.42 10.11 1.03
CA LEU A 252 9.53 9.46 1.72
C LEU A 252 8.97 8.53 2.80
N VAL A 253 9.34 7.27 2.75
CA VAL A 253 8.99 6.25 3.75
C VAL A 253 10.25 5.71 4.38
N TYR A 254 10.26 5.57 5.69
CA TYR A 254 11.47 5.16 6.41
C TYR A 254 11.16 4.41 7.70
N ASP A 255 12.07 3.52 8.04
CA ASP A 255 12.11 2.84 9.33
C ASP A 255 12.91 3.71 10.30
N GLU A 256 12.28 4.21 11.36
CA GLU A 256 12.91 5.12 12.33
C GLU A 256 14.10 4.53 13.08
N ARG A 257 14.26 3.19 13.08
CA ARG A 257 15.44 2.52 13.64
C ARG A 257 16.68 2.69 12.78
N LEU A 258 16.51 2.97 11.48
CA LEU A 258 17.56 2.91 10.46
C LEU A 258 17.84 4.25 9.80
N PHE A 259 16.87 5.16 9.80
CA PHE A 259 16.96 6.42 9.08
C PHE A 259 16.21 7.54 9.78
N THR A 260 16.83 8.72 9.80
CA THR A 260 16.22 9.98 10.27
C THR A 260 16.10 10.93 9.09
N PRO A 261 14.89 11.39 8.71
CA PRO A 261 14.73 12.31 7.59
C PRO A 261 15.34 13.68 7.89
N PRO A 262 15.74 14.45 6.86
CA PRO A 262 16.29 15.79 7.04
C PRO A 262 15.37 16.67 7.88
N GLU A 263 15.95 17.54 8.71
CA GLU A 263 15.24 18.59 9.41
C GLU A 263 14.87 19.74 8.46
N GLY A 264 13.91 20.56 8.82
CA GLY A 264 13.51 21.74 8.03
C GLY A 264 12.05 22.13 8.23
N THR A 265 11.72 23.30 7.72
CA THR A 265 10.36 23.85 7.73
C THR A 265 9.62 23.36 6.48
N GLY A 266 8.49 22.69 6.69
CA GLY A 266 7.65 22.15 5.59
C GLY A 266 8.04 20.73 5.17
N ILE A 267 7.01 19.91 5.00
CA ILE A 267 7.17 18.49 4.66
C ILE A 267 7.75 18.33 3.26
N GLY A 268 7.22 19.07 2.27
CA GLY A 268 7.68 19.00 0.89
C GLY A 268 9.12 19.46 0.72
N ALA A 269 9.55 20.49 1.45
CA ALA A 269 10.94 20.94 1.43
C ALA A 269 11.91 19.85 1.95
N ARG A 270 11.53 19.15 3.03
CA ARG A 270 12.30 18.01 3.58
C ARG A 270 12.39 16.85 2.59
N ILE A 271 11.28 16.53 1.90
CA ILE A 271 11.25 15.51 0.85
C ILE A 271 12.21 15.89 -0.28
N LEU A 272 12.13 17.13 -0.79
CA LEU A 272 13.00 17.60 -1.89
C LEU A 272 14.48 17.62 -1.49
N ALA A 273 14.80 18.11 -0.28
CA ALA A 273 16.16 18.10 0.23
C ALA A 273 16.74 16.68 0.19
N HIS A 274 16.03 15.70 0.76
CA HIS A 274 16.46 14.32 0.74
C HIS A 274 16.55 13.72 -0.68
N CYS A 275 15.56 13.96 -1.52
CA CYS A 275 15.56 13.42 -2.88
C CYS A 275 16.72 13.96 -3.72
N ARG A 276 17.11 15.24 -3.52
CA ARG A 276 18.19 15.88 -4.26
C ARG A 276 19.61 15.39 -3.88
N GLU A 277 19.75 14.72 -2.74
CA GLU A 277 20.98 13.98 -2.39
C GLU A 277 21.16 12.75 -3.31
N HIS A 278 20.06 12.13 -3.73
CA HIS A 278 20.11 11.00 -4.65
C HIS A 278 20.30 11.47 -6.11
N PRO A 279 21.29 10.94 -6.89
CA PRO A 279 21.58 11.41 -8.25
C PRO A 279 20.37 11.45 -9.19
N ILE A 280 19.50 10.44 -9.12
CA ILE A 280 18.24 10.40 -9.88
C ILE A 280 17.29 11.50 -9.41
N GLY A 281 17.12 11.68 -8.12
CA GLY A 281 16.23 12.70 -7.56
C GLY A 281 16.72 14.11 -7.87
N ARG A 282 18.02 14.33 -7.85
CA ARG A 282 18.66 15.61 -8.22
C ARG A 282 18.31 16.04 -9.64
N GLU A 283 18.26 15.11 -10.58
CA GLU A 283 17.92 15.40 -11.98
C GLU A 283 16.39 15.52 -12.17
N ILE A 284 15.62 14.57 -11.68
CA ILE A 284 14.18 14.48 -11.93
C ILE A 284 13.38 15.53 -11.13
N LEU A 285 13.84 15.89 -9.93
CA LEU A 285 13.17 16.83 -9.03
C LEU A 285 13.90 18.20 -8.96
N ALA A 286 14.74 18.51 -9.94
CA ALA A 286 15.52 19.75 -9.95
C ALA A 286 14.61 20.99 -9.82
N ASP A 287 13.59 21.08 -10.66
CA ASP A 287 12.65 22.21 -10.76
C ASP A 287 11.33 21.96 -10.03
N ALA A 288 11.25 20.86 -9.25
CA ALA A 288 10.03 20.49 -8.54
C ALA A 288 9.65 21.52 -7.48
N LYS A 289 8.36 21.87 -7.44
CA LYS A 289 7.75 22.81 -6.50
C LYS A 289 6.60 22.14 -5.79
N VAL A 290 6.53 22.33 -4.47
CA VAL A 290 5.46 21.80 -3.62
C VAL A 290 4.12 22.43 -4.01
N ILE A 291 3.05 21.65 -4.06
CA ILE A 291 1.67 22.15 -4.16
C ILE A 291 1.21 22.45 -2.73
N GLU A 292 0.93 23.72 -2.47
CA GLU A 292 0.52 24.20 -1.16
C GLU A 292 -0.76 23.48 -0.67
N GLY A 293 -0.78 23.08 0.59
CA GLY A 293 -1.88 22.36 1.22
C GLY A 293 -1.89 20.83 1.00
N ASP A 294 -1.09 20.33 0.06
CA ASP A 294 -0.99 18.89 -0.24
C ASP A 294 0.20 18.21 0.46
N GLU A 295 0.38 18.52 1.74
CA GLU A 295 1.45 17.96 2.56
C GLU A 295 0.88 17.17 3.74
N ARG A 296 1.39 15.97 3.98
CA ARG A 296 0.96 15.13 5.11
C ARG A 296 2.16 14.35 5.68
N ALA A 297 2.17 14.17 7.00
CA ALA A 297 3.08 13.28 7.71
C ALA A 297 2.28 12.21 8.44
N PHE A 298 2.78 11.00 8.42
CA PHE A 298 2.19 9.86 9.11
C PHE A 298 3.27 9.14 9.91
N SER A 299 3.04 8.96 11.19
CA SER A 299 3.88 8.16 12.08
C SER A 299 3.25 6.81 12.37
N GLN A 300 4.08 5.82 12.63
CA GLN A 300 3.67 4.45 12.97
C GLN A 300 2.57 3.95 12.03
N LEU A 301 2.94 3.84 10.74
CA LEU A 301 2.00 3.50 9.67
C LEU A 301 1.35 2.14 9.90
N THR A 302 2.11 1.16 10.40
CA THR A 302 1.71 -0.23 10.49
C THR A 302 0.92 -0.54 11.74
N TYR A 303 -0.26 -1.11 11.55
CA TYR A 303 -1.11 -1.63 12.63
C TYR A 303 -1.96 -2.78 12.13
N ARG A 304 -2.30 -3.69 13.03
CA ARG A 304 -3.25 -4.78 12.78
C ARG A 304 -4.51 -4.60 13.61
N VAL A 305 -5.60 -5.18 13.13
CA VAL A 305 -6.86 -5.29 13.88
C VAL A 305 -7.10 -6.76 14.17
N THR A 306 -7.21 -7.09 15.45
CA THR A 306 -7.32 -8.49 15.92
C THR A 306 -8.70 -9.09 15.70
N GLN A 307 -9.73 -8.23 15.60
CA GLN A 307 -11.10 -8.61 15.33
C GLN A 307 -11.66 -7.65 14.27
N VAL A 308 -11.87 -8.12 13.05
CA VAL A 308 -12.33 -7.31 11.91
C VAL A 308 -13.81 -7.50 11.60
N MET A 309 -14.45 -8.53 12.19
CA MET A 309 -15.88 -8.80 12.04
C MET A 309 -16.43 -9.41 13.32
N CYS A 310 -17.61 -8.96 13.75
CA CYS A 310 -18.46 -9.58 14.75
C CYS A 310 -19.90 -9.60 14.26
N ASP A 311 -20.79 -10.18 15.04
CA ASP A 311 -22.21 -10.08 14.78
C ASP A 311 -22.66 -8.60 14.81
N GLY A 312 -23.27 -8.14 13.72
CA GLY A 312 -23.75 -6.76 13.55
C GLY A 312 -22.71 -5.73 13.11
N TRP A 313 -21.41 -6.06 12.94
CA TRP A 313 -20.44 -5.12 12.40
C TRP A 313 -19.22 -5.77 11.70
N ALA A 314 -18.60 -5.03 10.77
CA ALA A 314 -17.37 -5.41 10.10
C ALA A 314 -16.51 -4.19 9.75
N CYS A 315 -15.17 -4.37 9.60
CA CYS A 315 -14.21 -3.38 9.13
C CYS A 315 -13.80 -3.66 7.69
N VAL A 316 -13.57 -2.61 6.89
CA VAL A 316 -13.07 -2.71 5.51
C VAL A 316 -11.92 -1.74 5.26
N GLY A 317 -11.03 -2.09 4.32
CA GLY A 317 -9.88 -1.27 3.96
C GLY A 317 -8.96 -1.00 5.15
N ASP A 318 -8.46 0.23 5.26
CA ASP A 318 -7.54 0.60 6.34
C ASP A 318 -8.19 0.51 7.74
N ALA A 319 -9.52 0.49 7.86
CA ALA A 319 -10.17 0.24 9.15
C ALA A 319 -9.96 -1.20 9.64
N ALA A 320 -9.63 -2.13 8.74
CA ALA A 320 -9.30 -3.52 9.07
C ALA A 320 -7.80 -3.75 9.36
N GLY A 321 -6.92 -2.82 8.96
CA GLY A 321 -5.48 -2.87 9.19
C GLY A 321 -4.68 -2.22 8.07
N PHE A 322 -3.43 -1.84 8.38
CA PHE A 322 -2.50 -1.27 7.41
C PHE A 322 -1.11 -1.86 7.60
N ILE A 323 -0.46 -2.30 6.52
CA ILE A 323 0.87 -2.93 6.60
C ILE A 323 1.96 -1.92 6.27
N ASP A 324 2.10 -1.56 4.99
CA ASP A 324 3.21 -0.75 4.47
C ASP A 324 2.82 -0.25 3.07
N PRO A 325 3.22 0.95 2.64
CA PRO A 325 2.88 1.43 1.30
C PRO A 325 3.75 0.85 0.17
N LEU A 326 4.86 0.15 0.48
CA LEU A 326 5.73 -0.47 -0.54
C LEU A 326 4.94 -1.48 -1.38
N TYR A 327 5.06 -1.38 -2.70
CA TYR A 327 4.32 -2.18 -3.69
C TYR A 327 2.81 -1.93 -3.75
N SER A 328 2.29 -0.90 -3.05
CA SER A 328 0.89 -0.44 -3.14
C SER A 328 -0.19 -1.46 -2.73
N PRO A 329 -0.04 -2.22 -1.62
CA PRO A 329 -1.00 -3.26 -1.25
C PRO A 329 -2.32 -2.72 -0.69
N GLY A 330 -2.40 -1.42 -0.34
CA GLY A 330 -3.55 -0.83 0.34
C GLY A 330 -4.86 -1.03 -0.44
N LEU A 331 -4.87 -0.76 -1.75
CA LEU A 331 -6.06 -0.96 -2.58
C LEU A 331 -6.37 -2.46 -2.81
N ASP A 332 -5.39 -3.35 -2.73
CA ASP A 332 -5.63 -4.81 -2.78
C ASP A 332 -6.39 -5.27 -1.53
N PHE A 333 -5.94 -4.86 -0.34
CA PHE A 333 -6.66 -5.14 0.91
C PHE A 333 -8.05 -4.51 0.93
N CYS A 334 -8.20 -3.28 0.42
CA CYS A 334 -9.51 -2.67 0.23
C CYS A 334 -10.41 -3.54 -0.65
N SER A 335 -9.88 -4.07 -1.76
CA SER A 335 -10.65 -4.90 -2.70
C SER A 335 -11.13 -6.20 -2.06
N PHE A 336 -10.22 -6.93 -1.40
CA PHE A 336 -10.56 -8.18 -0.71
C PHE A 336 -11.55 -7.95 0.43
N THR A 337 -11.35 -6.94 1.27
CA THR A 337 -12.23 -6.68 2.40
C THR A 337 -13.60 -6.15 1.96
N ALA A 338 -13.66 -5.27 0.96
CA ALA A 338 -14.92 -4.76 0.43
C ALA A 338 -15.79 -5.89 -0.12
N GLN A 339 -15.22 -6.79 -0.95
CA GLN A 339 -15.98 -7.90 -1.53
C GLN A 339 -16.37 -8.93 -0.48
N SER A 340 -15.43 -9.35 0.39
CA SER A 340 -15.69 -10.38 1.39
C SER A 340 -16.71 -9.93 2.44
N VAL A 341 -16.63 -8.67 2.89
CA VAL A 341 -17.61 -8.08 3.82
C VAL A 341 -18.97 -7.89 3.13
N ALA A 342 -19.01 -7.39 1.90
CA ALA A 342 -20.27 -7.27 1.16
C ALA A 342 -20.96 -8.65 1.01
N ASN A 343 -20.21 -9.71 0.72
CA ASN A 343 -20.75 -11.05 0.65
C ASN A 343 -21.29 -11.53 2.01
N ALA A 344 -20.49 -11.42 3.07
CA ALA A 344 -20.87 -11.88 4.40
C ALA A 344 -22.11 -11.12 4.95
N VAL A 345 -22.11 -9.79 4.82
CA VAL A 345 -23.22 -8.94 5.31
C VAL A 345 -24.50 -9.19 4.50
N ALA A 346 -24.43 -9.32 3.18
CA ALA A 346 -25.60 -9.64 2.36
C ALA A 346 -26.18 -11.02 2.70
N ASP A 347 -25.32 -12.03 2.92
CA ASP A 347 -25.75 -13.37 3.35
C ASP A 347 -26.38 -13.34 4.75
N ALA A 348 -25.80 -12.62 5.71
CA ALA A 348 -26.38 -12.43 7.04
C ALA A 348 -27.73 -11.71 6.99
N CYS A 349 -27.87 -10.66 6.16
CA CYS A 349 -29.14 -9.97 5.95
C CYS A 349 -30.21 -10.86 5.31
N ALA A 350 -29.80 -11.85 4.52
CA ALA A 350 -30.67 -12.88 3.96
C ALA A 350 -30.98 -14.04 4.92
N GLY A 351 -30.55 -13.96 6.19
CA GLY A 351 -30.76 -15.00 7.20
C GLY A 351 -29.83 -16.21 7.09
N LYS A 352 -28.78 -16.15 6.28
CA LYS A 352 -27.78 -17.21 6.17
C LYS A 352 -26.76 -17.10 7.32
N CYS A 353 -26.27 -18.25 7.78
CA CYS A 353 -25.21 -18.30 8.77
C CYS A 353 -23.86 -17.83 8.16
N VAL A 354 -23.18 -16.90 8.82
CA VAL A 354 -21.85 -16.44 8.48
C VAL A 354 -20.87 -16.92 9.55
N ASP A 355 -19.86 -17.68 9.17
CA ASP A 355 -18.81 -18.11 10.11
C ASP A 355 -17.82 -16.94 10.36
N ILE A 356 -18.20 -16.07 11.30
CA ILE A 356 -17.42 -14.91 11.73
C ILE A 356 -16.05 -15.32 12.29
N ARG A 357 -15.97 -16.47 12.99
CA ARG A 357 -14.71 -16.96 13.56
C ARG A 357 -13.73 -17.37 12.46
N ASP A 358 -14.21 -18.09 11.47
CA ASP A 358 -13.40 -18.48 10.31
C ASP A 358 -12.98 -17.25 9.49
N TYR A 359 -13.87 -16.28 9.29
CA TYR A 359 -13.56 -15.02 8.61
C TYR A 359 -12.37 -14.30 9.28
N ASN A 360 -12.45 -14.07 10.60
CA ASN A 360 -11.38 -13.38 11.34
C ASN A 360 -10.07 -14.16 11.31
N ARG A 361 -10.12 -15.49 11.43
CA ARG A 361 -8.94 -16.36 11.36
C ARG A 361 -8.25 -16.28 10.00
N ARG A 362 -9.01 -16.32 8.91
CA ARG A 362 -8.48 -16.24 7.54
C ARG A 362 -7.91 -14.86 7.25
N PHE A 363 -8.60 -13.80 7.65
CA PHE A 363 -8.09 -12.43 7.51
C PHE A 363 -6.78 -12.24 8.29
N ALA A 364 -6.75 -12.60 9.56
CA ALA A 364 -5.54 -12.48 10.39
C ALA A 364 -4.36 -13.27 9.81
N PHE A 365 -4.61 -14.48 9.31
CA PHE A 365 -3.58 -15.29 8.66
C PHE A 365 -3.07 -14.63 7.36
N CYS A 366 -3.95 -14.10 6.52
CA CYS A 366 -3.59 -13.39 5.30
C CYS A 366 -2.74 -12.16 5.63
N PHE A 367 -3.19 -11.31 6.55
CA PHE A 367 -2.50 -10.09 6.97
C PHE A 367 -1.09 -10.41 7.49
N GLN A 368 -0.99 -11.37 8.43
CA GLN A 368 0.29 -11.75 9.03
C GLN A 368 1.22 -12.40 8.00
N SER A 369 0.69 -13.24 7.10
CA SER A 369 1.49 -13.87 6.05
C SER A 369 2.04 -12.83 5.07
N TRP A 370 1.22 -11.85 4.67
CA TRP A 370 1.66 -10.77 3.78
C TRP A 370 2.78 -9.95 4.43
N PHE A 371 2.60 -9.61 5.71
CA PHE A 371 3.63 -8.91 6.49
C PHE A 371 4.93 -9.71 6.57
N ASP A 372 4.88 -10.97 6.98
CA ASP A 372 6.08 -11.82 7.18
C ASP A 372 6.82 -12.13 5.87
N CYS A 373 6.08 -12.30 4.78
CA CYS A 373 6.63 -12.62 3.48
C CYS A 373 7.37 -11.45 2.83
N ILE A 374 6.83 -10.23 2.97
CA ILE A 374 7.24 -9.10 2.14
C ILE A 374 7.87 -7.98 2.97
N TYR A 375 7.28 -7.60 4.11
CA TYR A 375 7.62 -6.33 4.78
C TYR A 375 8.51 -6.48 6.01
N ARG A 376 8.40 -7.60 6.75
CA ARG A 376 9.16 -7.81 7.98
C ARG A 376 10.65 -7.59 7.75
N ASP A 377 11.22 -6.59 8.43
CA ASP A 377 12.64 -6.22 8.37
C ASP A 377 13.18 -5.90 6.94
N LYS A 378 12.30 -5.65 5.96
CA LYS A 378 12.72 -5.33 4.58
C LYS A 378 13.60 -4.09 4.50
N TYR A 379 13.40 -3.11 5.37
CA TYR A 379 14.16 -1.87 5.41
C TYR A 379 15.66 -2.10 5.69
N PHE A 380 16.05 -3.22 6.29
CA PHE A 380 17.47 -3.59 6.45
C PHE A 380 18.16 -3.87 5.10
N TYR A 381 17.42 -4.20 4.05
CA TYR A 381 18.02 -4.49 2.75
C TYR A 381 17.47 -3.68 1.57
N ILE A 382 16.50 -2.80 1.81
CA ILE A 382 15.82 -2.05 0.75
C ILE A 382 16.77 -1.14 -0.04
N GLY A 383 17.89 -0.72 0.53
CA GLY A 383 18.93 0.08 -0.12
C GLY A 383 20.06 -0.72 -0.78
N ASP A 384 20.02 -2.07 -0.80
CA ASP A 384 21.01 -2.90 -1.49
C ASP A 384 20.43 -3.49 -2.78
N ALA A 385 20.84 -2.98 -3.93
CA ALA A 385 20.28 -3.34 -5.24
C ALA A 385 20.34 -4.85 -5.53
N GLU A 386 21.41 -5.55 -5.14
CA GLU A 386 21.55 -6.99 -5.41
C GLU A 386 20.61 -7.83 -4.55
N ILE A 387 20.43 -7.46 -3.27
CA ILE A 387 19.47 -8.13 -2.38
C ILE A 387 18.04 -7.81 -2.82
N MET A 388 17.75 -6.53 -3.11
CA MET A 388 16.44 -6.13 -3.62
C MET A 388 16.09 -6.79 -4.95
N ALA A 389 17.07 -7.07 -5.81
CA ALA A 389 16.82 -7.83 -7.04
C ALA A 389 16.33 -9.26 -6.75
N ALA A 390 16.93 -9.94 -5.78
CA ALA A 390 16.47 -11.27 -5.38
C ALA A 390 15.08 -11.20 -4.73
N ALA A 391 14.84 -10.22 -3.86
CA ALA A 391 13.53 -9.97 -3.25
C ALA A 391 12.46 -9.68 -4.30
N LEU A 392 12.68 -8.70 -5.19
CA LEU A 392 11.72 -8.31 -6.23
C LEU A 392 11.33 -9.47 -7.15
N LEU A 393 12.30 -10.30 -7.55
CA LEU A 393 12.04 -11.48 -8.38
C LEU A 393 11.13 -12.50 -7.68
N MET A 394 11.34 -12.73 -6.38
CA MET A 394 10.50 -13.60 -5.57
C MET A 394 9.12 -12.98 -5.37
N ASP A 395 9.06 -11.72 -4.95
CA ASP A 395 7.83 -11.00 -4.63
C ASP A 395 6.90 -10.94 -5.88
N VAL A 396 7.44 -10.54 -7.05
CA VAL A 396 6.69 -10.49 -8.31
C VAL A 396 6.24 -11.89 -8.74
N ALA A 397 7.12 -12.89 -8.68
CA ALA A 397 6.76 -14.25 -9.10
C ALA A 397 5.64 -14.83 -8.25
N THR A 398 5.74 -14.70 -6.92
CA THR A 398 4.75 -15.25 -5.98
C THR A 398 3.45 -14.45 -6.00
N TYR A 399 3.51 -13.14 -6.21
CA TYR A 399 2.34 -12.29 -6.39
C TYR A 399 1.55 -12.70 -7.64
N HIS A 400 2.22 -12.93 -8.78
CA HIS A 400 1.54 -13.35 -10.02
C HIS A 400 1.07 -14.81 -10.00
N LEU A 401 1.81 -15.72 -9.36
CA LEU A 401 1.39 -17.13 -9.22
C LEU A 401 0.28 -17.32 -8.16
N GLY A 402 0.16 -16.41 -7.21
CA GLY A 402 -0.81 -16.44 -6.13
C GLY A 402 -1.97 -15.45 -6.37
N PRO A 403 -1.97 -14.26 -5.71
CA PRO A 403 -3.11 -13.33 -5.71
C PRO A 403 -3.59 -12.93 -7.11
N VAL A 404 -2.68 -12.60 -8.03
CA VAL A 404 -3.05 -12.18 -9.39
C VAL A 404 -3.75 -13.32 -10.13
N LYS A 405 -3.14 -14.51 -10.14
CA LYS A 405 -3.76 -15.70 -10.78
C LYS A 405 -5.13 -16.00 -10.17
N GLN A 406 -5.25 -15.89 -8.84
CA GLN A 406 -6.50 -16.10 -8.12
C GLN A 406 -7.61 -15.17 -8.66
N VAL A 407 -7.40 -13.84 -8.63
CA VAL A 407 -8.45 -12.89 -9.00
C VAL A 407 -8.73 -12.84 -10.50
N TYR A 408 -7.76 -13.13 -11.34
CA TYR A 408 -7.96 -13.18 -12.79
C TYR A 408 -8.62 -14.49 -13.27
N SER A 409 -8.61 -15.55 -12.47
CA SER A 409 -9.31 -16.79 -12.81
C SER A 409 -10.83 -16.63 -12.74
N ASP A 410 -11.34 -15.93 -11.74
CA ASP A 410 -12.75 -15.60 -11.56
C ASP A 410 -12.91 -14.32 -10.73
N PRO A 411 -12.89 -13.13 -11.36
CA PRO A 411 -12.98 -11.86 -10.63
C PRO A 411 -14.27 -11.69 -9.80
N ALA A 412 -15.37 -12.32 -10.22
CA ALA A 412 -16.66 -12.17 -9.53
C ALA A 412 -16.68 -12.81 -8.14
N THR A 413 -15.93 -13.91 -7.95
CA THR A 413 -15.96 -14.70 -6.71
C THR A 413 -14.64 -14.66 -5.94
N MET A 414 -13.51 -14.56 -6.64
CA MET A 414 -12.20 -14.74 -6.02
C MET A 414 -11.76 -13.60 -5.08
N PHE A 415 -12.33 -12.41 -5.20
CA PHE A 415 -12.13 -11.35 -4.21
C PHE A 415 -12.85 -11.60 -2.87
N GLY A 416 -13.76 -12.57 -2.81
CA GLY A 416 -14.36 -13.05 -1.56
C GLY A 416 -13.46 -13.97 -0.74
N ALA A 417 -12.33 -14.43 -1.28
CA ALA A 417 -11.34 -15.27 -0.62
C ALA A 417 -10.04 -14.49 -0.39
N PHE A 418 -9.40 -14.70 0.76
CA PHE A 418 -8.13 -14.04 1.06
C PHE A 418 -6.94 -14.78 0.43
N PRO A 419 -5.87 -14.05 -0.01
CA PRO A 419 -4.60 -14.66 -0.40
C PRO A 419 -3.99 -15.55 0.69
N PHE A 420 -3.18 -16.51 0.29
CA PHE A 420 -2.56 -17.52 1.14
C PHE A 420 -3.53 -18.52 1.81
N ASP A 421 -4.81 -18.46 1.49
CA ASP A 421 -5.77 -19.44 2.02
C ASP A 421 -5.52 -20.84 1.44
N GLY A 422 -5.92 -21.88 2.21
CA GLY A 422 -5.70 -23.27 1.86
C GLY A 422 -4.27 -23.77 2.11
N PHE A 423 -4.05 -25.08 1.89
CA PHE A 423 -2.79 -25.76 2.22
C PHE A 423 -1.60 -25.23 1.41
N ALA A 424 -1.75 -25.13 0.09
CA ALA A 424 -0.68 -24.66 -0.78
C ALA A 424 -0.26 -23.21 -0.46
N GLY A 425 -1.23 -22.34 -0.18
CA GLY A 425 -0.98 -20.96 0.23
C GLY A 425 -0.18 -20.87 1.54
N ARG A 426 -0.52 -21.70 2.53
CA ARG A 426 0.19 -21.77 3.82
C ARG A 426 1.63 -22.26 3.67
N VAL A 427 1.86 -23.25 2.81
CA VAL A 427 3.23 -23.73 2.51
C VAL A 427 4.03 -22.64 1.81
N ALA A 428 3.44 -21.98 0.80
CA ALA A 428 4.08 -20.88 0.10
C ALA A 428 4.45 -19.72 1.06
N ALA A 429 3.52 -19.30 1.93
CA ALA A 429 3.77 -18.25 2.91
C ALA A 429 4.97 -18.58 3.83
N LYS A 430 5.05 -19.82 4.34
CA LYS A 430 6.20 -20.24 5.16
C LYS A 430 7.52 -20.16 4.42
N PHE A 431 7.54 -20.60 3.16
CA PHE A 431 8.77 -20.57 2.34
C PHE A 431 9.18 -19.12 2.03
N ILE A 432 8.25 -18.27 1.61
CA ILE A 432 8.55 -16.86 1.26
C ILE A 432 9.01 -16.10 2.52
N ALA A 433 8.36 -16.29 3.67
CA ALA A 433 8.79 -15.69 4.93
C ALA A 433 10.18 -16.17 5.35
N PHE A 434 10.51 -17.45 5.14
CA PHE A 434 11.86 -17.96 5.36
C PHE A 434 12.87 -17.28 4.42
N TYR A 435 12.55 -17.17 3.13
CA TYR A 435 13.38 -16.50 2.14
C TYR A 435 13.65 -15.04 2.54
N ASN A 436 12.61 -14.28 2.91
CA ASN A 436 12.77 -12.91 3.39
C ASN A 436 13.72 -12.81 4.59
N ARG A 437 13.56 -13.66 5.62
CA ARG A 437 14.48 -13.69 6.77
C ARG A 437 15.94 -13.96 6.36
N ARG A 438 16.16 -14.80 5.34
CA ARG A 438 17.52 -15.06 4.84
C ARG A 438 18.12 -13.84 4.15
N LEU A 439 17.32 -13.08 3.38
CA LEU A 439 17.78 -11.81 2.78
C LEU A 439 18.17 -10.80 3.85
N VAL A 440 17.38 -10.67 4.92
CA VAL A 440 17.71 -9.82 6.08
C VAL A 440 19.04 -10.25 6.71
N ALA A 441 19.26 -11.55 6.90
CA ALA A 441 20.52 -12.07 7.46
C ALA A 441 21.73 -11.74 6.58
N ILE A 442 21.59 -11.84 5.24
CA ILE A 442 22.63 -11.44 4.28
C ILE A 442 22.90 -9.93 4.39
N ALA A 443 21.87 -9.11 4.46
CA ALA A 443 22.02 -7.65 4.60
C ALA A 443 22.78 -7.27 5.86
N ARG A 444 22.42 -7.83 7.00
CA ARG A 444 23.12 -7.60 8.28
C ARG A 444 24.61 -7.99 8.20
N LYS A 445 24.94 -9.11 7.53
CA LYS A 445 26.33 -9.50 7.27
C LYS A 445 27.05 -8.49 6.37
N ARG A 446 26.40 -8.01 5.29
CA ARG A 446 26.98 -7.00 4.39
C ARG A 446 27.22 -5.66 5.10
N ILE A 447 26.28 -5.21 5.93
CA ILE A 447 26.45 -4.02 6.78
C ILE A 447 27.69 -4.20 7.68
N ALA A 448 27.78 -5.30 8.41
CA ALA A 448 28.92 -5.59 9.29
C ALA A 448 30.25 -5.70 8.56
N ALA A 449 30.26 -6.12 7.29
CA ALA A 449 31.46 -6.24 6.44
C ALA A 449 31.77 -4.96 5.64
N GLY A 450 30.90 -3.91 5.70
CA GLY A 450 31.06 -2.69 4.92
C GLY A 450 30.92 -2.89 3.40
N THR A 451 30.13 -3.89 2.99
CA THR A 451 29.89 -4.24 1.57
C THR A 451 28.44 -4.04 1.13
N TYR A 452 27.62 -3.44 2.00
CA TYR A 452 26.23 -3.08 1.68
C TYR A 452 26.19 -2.08 0.53
N GLY A 453 25.29 -2.28 -0.43
CA GLY A 453 25.16 -1.39 -1.58
C GLY A 453 26.32 -1.44 -2.59
N ALA A 454 27.24 -2.38 -2.49
CA ALA A 454 28.42 -2.46 -3.39
C ALA A 454 28.03 -2.58 -4.88
N ARG A 455 26.80 -3.03 -5.18
CA ARG A 455 26.23 -3.16 -6.52
C ARG A 455 25.25 -2.06 -6.90
N ASN A 456 25.22 -0.97 -6.16
CA ASN A 456 24.29 0.14 -6.40
C ASN A 456 24.71 1.04 -7.59
N ALA A 457 25.87 0.77 -8.19
CA ALA A 457 26.35 1.49 -9.35
C ALA A 457 26.63 0.58 -10.55
N LYS A 458 26.43 1.11 -11.76
CA LYS A 458 26.76 0.45 -13.03
C LYS A 458 26.10 -0.93 -13.22
N TRP A 459 24.93 -1.13 -12.63
CA TRP A 459 24.27 -2.42 -12.66
C TRP A 459 22.76 -2.27 -12.91
N ARG A 460 22.20 -3.18 -13.69
CA ARG A 460 20.77 -3.18 -14.00
C ARG A 460 20.22 -4.59 -13.97
N LEU A 461 19.00 -4.74 -13.45
CA LEU A 461 18.16 -5.91 -13.62
C LEU A 461 16.85 -5.48 -14.30
N LEU A 462 16.76 -5.68 -15.61
CA LEU A 462 15.55 -5.41 -16.36
C LEU A 462 14.86 -6.72 -16.68
N ILE A 463 13.71 -6.94 -16.04
CA ILE A 463 12.86 -8.11 -16.25
C ILE A 463 11.91 -7.86 -17.42
N PRO A 464 11.36 -8.91 -18.08
CA PRO A 464 10.25 -8.72 -19.02
C PRO A 464 9.10 -7.96 -18.35
N GLY A 465 8.28 -7.26 -19.13
CA GLY A 465 7.08 -6.59 -18.64
C GLY A 465 6.15 -7.55 -17.89
N PHE A 466 5.38 -7.02 -16.93
CA PHE A 466 4.51 -7.84 -16.08
C PHE A 466 3.43 -8.54 -16.91
N THR A 467 3.31 -9.85 -16.73
CA THR A 467 2.27 -10.70 -17.30
C THR A 467 1.88 -11.77 -16.27
N HIS A 468 0.70 -12.36 -16.42
CA HIS A 468 0.25 -13.46 -15.57
C HIS A 468 0.61 -14.85 -16.12
N GLU A 469 1.55 -14.94 -17.06
CA GLU A 469 2.01 -16.21 -17.64
C GLU A 469 2.78 -17.02 -16.58
N PRO A 470 2.31 -18.24 -16.21
CA PRO A 470 2.97 -19.06 -15.19
C PRO A 470 4.42 -19.42 -15.52
N LYS A 471 4.73 -19.64 -16.82
CA LYS A 471 6.11 -19.94 -17.27
C LYS A 471 7.06 -18.76 -16.99
N GLN A 472 6.61 -17.53 -17.24
CA GLN A 472 7.41 -16.34 -16.96
C GLN A 472 7.61 -16.16 -15.45
N SER A 473 6.54 -16.25 -14.67
CA SER A 473 6.62 -16.16 -13.21
C SER A 473 7.53 -17.24 -12.61
N GLY A 474 7.45 -18.47 -13.12
CA GLY A 474 8.37 -19.55 -12.74
C GLY A 474 9.84 -19.24 -13.02
N ARG A 475 10.15 -18.64 -14.19
CA ARG A 475 11.53 -18.20 -14.52
C ARG A 475 12.02 -17.10 -13.56
N LEU A 476 11.17 -16.14 -13.20
CA LEU A 476 11.50 -15.10 -12.23
C LEU A 476 11.79 -15.72 -10.85
N LEU A 477 10.93 -16.63 -10.40
CA LEU A 477 11.10 -17.37 -9.14
C LEU A 477 12.45 -18.09 -9.09
N PHE A 478 12.78 -18.87 -10.13
CA PHE A 478 14.06 -19.57 -10.24
C PHE A 478 15.25 -18.60 -10.24
N SER A 479 15.14 -17.48 -10.94
CA SER A 479 16.18 -16.45 -10.98
C SER A 479 16.39 -15.82 -9.59
N GLY A 480 15.31 -15.57 -8.84
CA GLY A 480 15.38 -15.08 -7.46
C GLY A 480 16.08 -16.06 -6.54
N ILE A 481 15.67 -17.35 -6.56
CA ILE A 481 16.27 -18.41 -5.75
C ILE A 481 17.77 -18.57 -6.07
N ARG A 482 18.15 -18.61 -7.36
CA ARG A 482 19.56 -18.73 -7.77
C ARG A 482 20.40 -17.56 -7.24
N ARG A 483 19.88 -16.33 -7.30
CA ARG A 483 20.58 -15.15 -6.78
C ARG A 483 20.73 -15.20 -5.26
N TRP A 484 19.68 -15.60 -4.56
CA TRP A 484 19.73 -15.79 -3.12
C TRP A 484 20.77 -16.84 -2.70
N LEU A 485 20.75 -18.04 -3.31
CA LEU A 485 21.73 -19.09 -3.01
C LEU A 485 23.18 -18.63 -3.27
N TRP A 486 23.39 -17.90 -4.37
CA TRP A 486 24.68 -17.32 -4.67
C TRP A 486 25.15 -16.30 -3.61
N MET A 487 24.24 -15.46 -3.13
CA MET A 487 24.54 -14.51 -2.05
C MET A 487 24.77 -15.23 -0.71
N GLU A 488 24.05 -16.32 -0.41
CA GLU A 488 24.33 -17.16 0.77
C GLU A 488 25.77 -17.70 0.75
N ILE A 489 26.17 -18.31 -0.37
CA ILE A 489 27.55 -18.82 -0.54
C ILE A 489 28.56 -17.69 -0.35
N LYS A 490 28.39 -16.57 -1.02
CA LYS A 490 29.28 -15.41 -0.85
C LYS A 490 29.32 -14.89 0.58
N SER A 491 28.20 -14.92 1.28
CA SER A 491 28.10 -14.44 2.65
C SER A 491 28.90 -15.28 3.66
N LEU A 492 29.29 -16.51 3.32
CA LEU A 492 30.15 -17.33 4.15
C LEU A 492 31.60 -16.80 4.23
N TRP A 493 32.02 -16.06 3.22
CA TRP A 493 33.36 -15.50 3.10
C TRP A 493 33.48 -14.05 3.56
N LEU A 494 32.36 -13.42 3.99
CA LEU A 494 32.36 -12.06 4.50
C LEU A 494 32.97 -12.03 5.91
N ARG A 495 34.14 -11.39 6.06
CA ARG A 495 34.78 -11.12 7.34
C ARG A 495 34.24 -9.81 7.91
N LYS A 496 33.97 -9.77 9.22
CA LYS A 496 33.65 -8.48 9.91
C LYS A 496 34.87 -7.56 9.74
N LYS A 497 34.65 -6.32 9.30
CA LYS A 497 35.67 -5.28 9.43
C LYS A 497 35.97 -5.09 10.92
N PRO A 498 37.28 -4.91 11.32
CA PRO A 498 37.57 -4.45 12.66
C PRO A 498 36.77 -3.17 12.94
N SER A 499 36.14 -3.09 14.09
CA SER A 499 35.30 -1.97 14.47
C SER A 499 36.11 -0.66 14.44
N GLN A 500 35.88 0.18 13.43
CA GLN A 500 36.05 1.63 13.66
C GLN A 500 34.96 2.07 14.64
N PRO A 501 35.25 3.03 15.55
CA PRO A 501 34.24 3.49 16.50
C PRO A 501 32.99 3.91 15.74
N ALA A 502 31.84 3.46 16.22
CA ALA A 502 30.54 3.69 15.60
C ALA A 502 30.18 5.17 15.76
N GLU A 503 30.44 5.96 14.72
CA GLU A 503 29.65 7.15 14.46
C GLU A 503 28.40 6.74 13.66
N ALA A 504 27.26 6.86 14.32
CA ALA A 504 25.90 6.89 13.81
C ALA A 504 25.47 5.80 12.82
N VAL A 505 25.23 4.56 13.27
CA VAL A 505 24.13 3.71 12.73
C VAL A 505 23.75 2.68 13.80
N VAL A 506 22.58 2.83 14.34
CA VAL A 506 21.87 1.97 15.31
C VAL A 506 21.84 2.53 16.74
N LYS A 507 20.82 3.33 17.05
CA LYS A 507 20.38 3.49 18.44
C LYS A 507 19.91 2.13 18.97
N ASN A 508 20.44 1.72 20.10
CA ASN A 508 20.09 0.47 20.77
C ASN A 508 18.63 0.60 21.31
N PRO A 509 17.75 -0.37 21.17
CA PRO A 509 16.37 -0.28 21.69
C PRO A 509 16.29 0.01 23.21
N ALA A 510 17.34 -0.32 23.97
CA ALA A 510 17.41 -0.03 25.41
C ALA A 510 17.53 1.47 25.74
N ASP A 511 18.05 2.30 24.83
CA ASP A 511 18.25 3.73 25.08
C ASP A 511 16.95 4.54 24.86
N ALA A 512 16.02 4.01 24.07
CA ALA A 512 14.73 4.63 23.79
C ALA A 512 13.72 4.53 24.96
N GLU A 513 13.90 3.58 25.88
CA GLU A 513 13.05 3.46 27.07
C GLU A 513 13.47 4.46 28.18
N THR A 514 14.73 4.82 28.23
CA THR A 514 15.27 5.73 29.25
C THR A 514 14.91 7.20 28.95
N GLU A 515 14.85 7.60 27.68
CA GLU A 515 14.43 8.95 27.31
C GLU A 515 12.92 9.19 27.46
N ARG A 516 12.09 8.16 27.35
CA ARG A 516 10.62 8.25 27.57
C ARG A 516 10.24 8.36 29.06
N ALA A 517 11.12 7.97 29.97
CA ALA A 517 10.90 8.09 31.42
C ALA A 517 11.28 9.46 31.97
N ALA A 518 12.05 10.26 31.24
CA ALA A 518 12.51 11.58 31.66
C ALA A 518 11.63 12.75 31.18
N THR A 519 10.58 12.48 30.40
CA THR A 519 9.68 13.52 29.81
C THR A 519 8.21 13.31 30.20
N LYS A 520 7.96 12.77 31.37
CA LYS A 520 6.62 12.79 31.99
C LYS A 520 6.54 13.75 33.12
#